data_f644478b62734432cc85f2c04b938c44
#
_entry.id   f644478b62734432cc85f2c04b938c44
#
_cell.length_a   1.000
_cell.length_b   1.000
_cell.length_c   1.000
_cell.angle_alpha   90.00
_cell.angle_beta   90.00
_cell.angle_gamma   90.00
#
_symmetry.space_group_name_H-M   'P 1'
#
loop_
_entity.id
_entity.type
_entity.pdbx_description
1 polymer ?
#
loop_
_entity_poly.entity_id
_entity_poly.type
_entity_poly.pdbx_seq_one_letter_code
_entity_poly.pdbx_strand_id
1 'polypeptide(L)'
;MTVSLTKLQRQQELLKLVKNKPLLTDRELAEKLGASIGTVRLDRALLGIPELRERMKSMAQEATSKLTSLRQEEVIGDLLELEPDKWALSMLQTKKVMGFRHTDLVWDHYIYAQASSIAIAVVNAEMVIISSMRGRFKSHAKVG
;
A
#
# COMPACT_ATOMS: atom_id res chain seq x y z
N MET A 1 6.10 17.41 -26.82
CA MET A 1 7.39 16.68 -27.00
C MET A 1 7.85 16.20 -25.63
N THR A 2 7.76 14.92 -25.38
CA THR A 2 8.35 14.30 -24.18
C THR A 2 9.87 14.24 -24.42
N VAL A 3 10.62 15.08 -23.73
CA VAL A 3 12.09 15.02 -23.74
C VAL A 3 12.47 13.68 -23.11
N SER A 4 13.07 12.79 -23.88
CA SER A 4 13.59 11.52 -23.38
C SER A 4 14.67 11.82 -22.33
N LEU A 5 14.45 11.39 -21.10
CA LEU A 5 15.43 11.52 -20.02
C LEU A 5 16.70 10.73 -20.36
N THR A 6 17.87 11.30 -20.10
CA THR A 6 19.11 10.54 -20.13
C THR A 6 19.08 9.42 -19.07
N LYS A 7 19.91 8.39 -19.24
CA LYS A 7 19.99 7.28 -18.27
C LYS A 7 20.19 7.79 -16.83
N LEU A 8 21.11 8.72 -16.63
CA LEU A 8 21.42 9.27 -15.31
C LEU A 8 20.23 10.03 -14.71
N GLN A 9 19.60 10.91 -15.50
CA GLN A 9 18.42 11.67 -15.08
C GLN A 9 17.25 10.72 -14.73
N ARG A 10 17.01 9.70 -15.54
CA ARG A 10 15.97 8.70 -15.30
C ARG A 10 16.21 7.93 -14.02
N GLN A 11 17.44 7.52 -13.75
CA GLN A 11 17.80 6.80 -12.52
C GLN A 11 17.65 7.68 -11.27
N GLN A 12 18.03 8.94 -11.34
CA GLN A 12 17.81 9.90 -10.25
C GLN A 12 16.32 10.11 -9.99
N GLU A 13 15.52 10.24 -11.04
CA GLU A 13 14.08 10.42 -10.91
C GLU A 13 13.39 9.16 -10.39
N LEU A 14 13.85 7.98 -10.80
CA LEU A 14 13.38 6.70 -10.29
C LEU A 14 13.59 6.59 -8.77
N LEU A 15 14.76 6.95 -8.27
CA LEU A 15 15.05 6.98 -6.82
C LEU A 15 14.08 7.89 -6.07
N LYS A 16 13.83 9.10 -6.58
CA LYS A 16 12.89 10.05 -5.97
C LYS A 16 11.46 9.51 -5.96
N LEU A 17 11.01 8.93 -7.08
CA LEU A 17 9.68 8.37 -7.22
C LEU A 17 9.44 7.23 -6.23
N VAL A 18 10.37 6.30 -6.11
CA VAL A 18 10.25 5.17 -5.18
C VAL A 18 10.33 5.63 -3.73
N LYS A 19 11.18 6.61 -3.41
CA LYS A 19 11.26 7.19 -2.06
C LYS A 19 9.95 7.87 -1.65
N ASN A 20 9.35 8.64 -2.55
CA ASN A 20 8.14 9.41 -2.25
C ASN A 20 6.86 8.57 -2.35
N LYS A 21 6.87 7.56 -3.22
CA LYS A 21 5.73 6.68 -3.50
C LYS A 21 6.19 5.24 -3.61
N PRO A 22 6.49 4.57 -2.49
CA PRO A 22 7.09 3.23 -2.49
C PRO A 22 6.18 2.14 -3.05
N LEU A 23 4.89 2.39 -3.19
CA LEU A 23 3.90 1.42 -3.71
C LEU A 23 3.71 1.48 -5.23
N LEU A 24 4.44 2.33 -5.96
CA LEU A 24 4.36 2.35 -7.42
C LEU A 24 4.87 1.03 -8.02
N THR A 25 4.08 0.50 -8.94
CA THR A 25 4.44 -0.68 -9.76
C THR A 25 5.49 -0.31 -10.81
N ASP A 26 6.18 -1.30 -11.37
CA ASP A 26 7.13 -1.08 -12.48
C ASP A 26 6.43 -0.44 -13.69
N ARG A 27 5.16 -0.75 -13.92
CA ARG A 27 4.35 -0.16 -14.99
C ARG A 27 4.10 1.34 -14.74
N GLU A 28 3.65 1.70 -13.56
CA GLU A 28 3.42 3.12 -13.20
C GLU A 28 4.71 3.93 -13.19
N LEU A 29 5.83 3.32 -12.75
CA LEU A 29 7.15 3.93 -12.83
C LEU A 29 7.56 4.15 -14.28
N ALA A 30 7.34 3.17 -15.17
CA ALA A 30 7.64 3.27 -16.60
C ALA A 30 6.84 4.40 -17.27
N GLU A 31 5.55 4.49 -16.97
CA GLU A 31 4.66 5.56 -17.46
C GLU A 31 5.16 6.96 -17.03
N LYS A 32 5.52 7.10 -15.74
CA LYS A 32 6.02 8.38 -15.20
C LYS A 32 7.39 8.79 -15.74
N LEU A 33 8.25 7.83 -16.05
CA LEU A 33 9.60 8.06 -16.54
C LEU A 33 9.69 8.12 -18.07
N GLY A 34 8.60 7.85 -18.78
CA GLY A 34 8.60 7.76 -20.24
C GLY A 34 9.53 6.65 -20.77
N ALA A 35 9.62 5.53 -20.05
CA ALA A 35 10.52 4.42 -20.36
C ALA A 35 9.76 3.09 -20.46
N SER A 36 10.41 2.06 -21.00
CA SER A 36 9.83 0.71 -20.99
C SER A 36 9.89 0.07 -19.60
N ILE A 37 8.99 -0.86 -19.31
CA ILE A 37 9.01 -1.66 -18.07
C ILE A 37 10.34 -2.39 -17.89
N GLY A 38 10.89 -2.94 -19.00
CA GLY A 38 12.19 -3.60 -18.99
C GLY A 38 13.33 -2.66 -18.59
N THR A 39 13.32 -1.43 -19.09
CA THR A 39 14.29 -0.39 -18.71
C THR A 39 14.20 -0.05 -17.23
N VAL A 40 12.98 0.10 -16.70
CA VAL A 40 12.76 0.38 -15.27
C VAL A 40 13.27 -0.76 -14.39
N ARG A 41 13.02 -2.02 -14.78
CA ARG A 41 13.53 -3.19 -14.05
C ARG A 41 15.05 -3.24 -14.00
N LEU A 42 15.71 -2.94 -15.12
CA LEU A 42 17.17 -2.85 -15.20
C LEU A 42 17.70 -1.72 -14.31
N ASP A 43 17.12 -0.54 -14.41
CA ASP A 43 17.54 0.61 -13.59
C ASP A 43 17.32 0.32 -12.09
N ARG A 44 16.19 -0.30 -11.71
CA ARG A 44 15.95 -0.73 -10.32
C ARG A 44 17.05 -1.68 -9.84
N ALA A 45 17.36 -2.71 -10.63
CA ALA A 45 18.37 -3.70 -10.28
C ALA A 45 19.75 -3.05 -10.10
N LEU A 46 20.14 -2.15 -10.99
CA LEU A 46 21.41 -1.41 -10.92
C LEU A 46 21.49 -0.49 -9.69
N LEU A 47 20.36 0.06 -9.28
CA LEU A 47 20.27 0.96 -8.10
C LEU A 47 20.03 0.23 -6.78
N GLY A 48 19.90 -1.11 -6.79
CA GLY A 48 19.58 -1.89 -5.60
C GLY A 48 18.17 -1.63 -5.07
N ILE A 49 17.24 -1.13 -5.90
CA ILE A 49 15.86 -0.89 -5.49
C ILE A 49 15.08 -2.21 -5.58
N PRO A 50 14.50 -2.71 -4.45
CA PRO A 50 13.76 -3.97 -4.44
C PRO A 50 12.49 -3.92 -5.29
N GLU A 51 11.96 -5.08 -5.63
CA GLU A 51 10.64 -5.20 -6.24
C GLU A 51 9.53 -4.71 -5.30
N LEU A 52 8.37 -4.37 -5.87
CA LEU A 52 7.23 -3.86 -5.10
C LEU A 52 6.87 -4.79 -3.93
N ARG A 53 6.83 -6.10 -4.17
CA ARG A 53 6.50 -7.09 -3.13
C ARG A 53 7.48 -7.03 -1.94
N GLU A 54 8.77 -6.92 -2.20
CA GLU A 54 9.79 -6.83 -1.15
C GLU A 54 9.74 -5.47 -0.43
N ARG A 55 9.45 -4.38 -1.15
CA ARG A 55 9.21 -3.07 -0.54
C ARG A 55 8.02 -3.11 0.41
N MET A 56 6.90 -3.69 -0.02
CA MET A 56 5.70 -3.86 0.82
C MET A 56 5.97 -4.71 2.05
N LYS A 57 6.72 -5.80 1.91
CA LYS A 57 7.11 -6.66 3.03
C LYS A 57 7.94 -5.89 4.07
N SER A 58 8.92 -5.12 3.63
CA SER A 58 9.74 -4.29 4.54
C SER A 58 8.90 -3.22 5.25
N MET A 59 8.01 -2.56 4.53
CA MET A 59 7.08 -1.58 5.10
C MET A 59 6.17 -2.22 6.15
N ALA A 60 5.61 -3.40 5.87
CA ALA A 60 4.74 -4.11 6.78
C ALA A 60 5.48 -4.55 8.07
N GLN A 61 6.72 -5.00 7.95
CA GLN A 61 7.55 -5.35 9.12
C GLN A 61 7.80 -4.13 10.02
N GLU A 62 8.15 -3.00 9.42
CA GLU A 62 8.35 -1.75 10.17
C GLU A 62 7.06 -1.27 10.84
N ALA A 63 5.95 -1.24 10.11
CA ALA A 63 4.65 -0.82 10.65
C ALA A 63 4.20 -1.73 11.80
N THR A 64 4.33 -3.05 11.63
CA THR A 64 3.97 -4.04 12.66
C THR A 64 4.75 -3.87 13.96
N SER A 65 6.02 -3.47 13.88
CA SER A 65 6.84 -3.23 15.08
C SER A 65 6.33 -2.08 15.96
N LYS A 66 5.47 -1.22 15.44
CA LYS A 66 4.87 -0.08 16.14
C LYS A 66 3.48 -0.38 16.73
N LEU A 67 2.94 -1.57 16.50
CA LEU A 67 1.63 -1.98 17.04
C LEU A 67 1.69 -2.14 18.56
N THR A 68 0.70 -1.58 19.24
CA THR A 68 0.51 -1.72 20.70
C THR A 68 -0.86 -2.29 21.08
N SER A 69 -1.91 -1.88 20.37
CA SER A 69 -3.31 -2.24 20.64
C SER A 69 -3.75 -3.57 20.04
N LEU A 70 -3.07 -4.05 19.00
CA LEU A 70 -3.37 -5.28 18.27
C LEU A 70 -2.10 -6.09 18.03
N ARG A 71 -2.26 -7.42 17.96
CA ARG A 71 -1.25 -8.30 17.39
C ARG A 71 -1.35 -8.26 15.86
N GLN A 72 -0.28 -8.63 15.17
CA GLN A 72 -0.24 -8.61 13.70
C GLN A 72 -1.38 -9.42 13.07
N GLU A 73 -1.69 -10.59 13.64
CA GLU A 73 -2.75 -11.48 13.15
C GLU A 73 -4.18 -10.95 13.37
N GLU A 74 -4.34 -9.91 14.18
CA GLU A 74 -5.63 -9.25 14.46
C GLU A 74 -5.91 -8.10 13.47
N VAL A 75 -4.91 -7.66 12.73
CA VAL A 75 -5.07 -6.65 11.69
C VAL A 75 -5.63 -7.29 10.43
N ILE A 76 -6.69 -6.71 9.88
CA ILE A 76 -7.30 -7.19 8.64
C ILE A 76 -6.58 -6.55 7.44
N GLY A 77 -5.96 -7.39 6.62
CA GLY A 77 -5.09 -6.99 5.53
C GLY A 77 -3.64 -6.78 6.01
N ASP A 78 -2.84 -6.20 5.15
CA ASP A 78 -1.43 -5.89 5.42
C ASP A 78 -1.32 -4.43 5.90
N LEU A 79 -0.84 -4.24 7.12
CA LEU A 79 -0.48 -2.91 7.63
C LEU A 79 0.83 -2.50 6.98
N LEU A 80 0.83 -1.44 6.20
CA LEU A 80 2.00 -0.98 5.43
C LEU A 80 2.74 0.18 6.09
N GLU A 81 2.00 1.09 6.71
CA GLU A 81 2.58 2.22 7.44
C GLU A 81 1.76 2.49 8.70
N LEU A 82 2.43 2.89 9.76
CA LEU A 82 1.81 3.27 11.03
C LEU A 82 2.58 4.42 11.67
N GLU A 83 1.88 5.52 11.87
CA GLU A 83 2.30 6.61 12.74
C GLU A 83 1.36 6.64 13.95
N PRO A 84 1.82 6.17 15.11
CA PRO A 84 0.97 6.05 16.29
C PRO A 84 0.24 7.35 16.64
N ASP A 85 -1.03 7.24 17.01
CA ASP A 85 -1.94 8.35 17.36
C ASP A 85 -2.23 9.35 16.23
N LYS A 86 -1.81 9.06 14.98
CA LYS A 86 -2.04 9.95 13.86
C LYS A 86 -2.75 9.27 12.69
N TRP A 87 -2.10 8.30 12.05
CA TRP A 87 -2.63 7.67 10.85
C TRP A 87 -1.99 6.30 10.57
N ALA A 88 -2.63 5.53 9.74
CA ALA A 88 -2.06 4.29 9.20
C ALA A 88 -2.51 4.05 7.76
N LEU A 89 -1.72 3.24 7.05
CA LEU A 89 -2.02 2.75 5.72
C LEU A 89 -2.06 1.23 5.74
N SER A 90 -3.12 0.64 5.19
CA SER A 90 -3.19 -0.80 4.98
C SER A 90 -3.70 -1.15 3.59
N MET A 91 -3.39 -2.37 3.18
CA MET A 91 -3.86 -2.96 1.93
C MET A 91 -4.60 -4.27 2.24
N LEU A 92 -5.76 -4.45 1.63
CA LEU A 92 -6.48 -5.71 1.65
C LEU A 92 -6.53 -6.29 0.24
N GLN A 93 -5.88 -7.42 0.04
CA GLN A 93 -6.03 -8.16 -1.21
C GLN A 93 -7.39 -8.86 -1.21
N THR A 94 -8.27 -8.44 -2.08
CA THR A 94 -9.62 -8.96 -2.17
C THR A 94 -9.65 -10.29 -2.93
N LYS A 95 -10.57 -11.19 -2.52
CA LYS A 95 -10.76 -12.50 -3.11
C LYS A 95 -12.18 -12.62 -3.65
N LYS A 96 -12.40 -13.51 -4.59
CA LYS A 96 -13.73 -13.76 -5.20
C LYS A 96 -14.83 -14.02 -4.16
N VAL A 97 -14.51 -14.68 -3.05
CA VAL A 97 -15.45 -14.96 -1.94
C VAL A 97 -15.90 -13.68 -1.22
N MET A 98 -15.16 -12.58 -1.34
CA MET A 98 -15.49 -11.28 -0.75
C MET A 98 -16.42 -10.44 -1.64
N GLY A 99 -16.69 -10.88 -2.84
CA GLY A 99 -17.50 -10.16 -3.81
C GLY A 99 -18.98 -10.53 -3.78
N PHE A 100 -19.81 -9.61 -4.28
CA PHE A 100 -21.21 -9.90 -4.56
C PHE A 100 -21.35 -11.00 -5.62
N ARG A 101 -22.40 -11.81 -5.53
CA ARG A 101 -22.58 -12.99 -6.37
C ARG A 101 -22.58 -12.70 -7.87
N HIS A 102 -23.07 -11.54 -8.28
CA HIS A 102 -23.30 -11.21 -9.68
C HIS A 102 -22.48 -10.02 -10.20
N THR A 103 -21.52 -9.55 -9.41
CA THR A 103 -20.64 -8.44 -9.78
C THR A 103 -19.20 -8.71 -9.35
N ASP A 104 -18.28 -7.86 -9.77
CA ASP A 104 -16.90 -7.84 -9.30
C ASP A 104 -16.70 -6.93 -8.07
N LEU A 105 -17.78 -6.36 -7.54
CA LEU A 105 -17.72 -5.47 -6.38
C LEU A 105 -17.56 -6.26 -5.08
N VAL A 106 -16.74 -5.73 -4.20
CA VAL A 106 -16.50 -6.28 -2.86
C VAL A 106 -17.60 -5.83 -1.91
N TRP A 107 -18.03 -6.73 -1.01
CA TRP A 107 -18.94 -6.41 0.08
C TRP A 107 -18.35 -5.34 1.00
N ASP A 108 -19.12 -4.34 1.34
CA ASP A 108 -18.72 -3.22 2.20
C ASP A 108 -18.23 -3.68 3.57
N HIS A 109 -18.78 -4.76 4.13
CA HIS A 109 -18.37 -5.24 5.45
C HIS A 109 -16.91 -5.68 5.52
N TYR A 110 -16.30 -6.16 4.42
CA TYR A 110 -14.86 -6.45 4.39
C TYR A 110 -14.04 -5.16 4.49
N ILE A 111 -14.48 -4.10 3.81
CA ILE A 111 -13.81 -2.80 3.85
C ILE A 111 -13.99 -2.14 5.22
N TYR A 112 -15.18 -2.24 5.82
CA TYR A 112 -15.41 -1.75 7.17
C TYR A 112 -14.61 -2.53 8.22
N ALA A 113 -14.47 -3.84 8.08
CA ALA A 113 -13.65 -4.65 8.97
C ALA A 113 -12.17 -4.25 8.89
N GLN A 114 -11.64 -4.02 7.67
CA GLN A 114 -10.29 -3.48 7.48
C GLN A 114 -10.16 -2.11 8.15
N ALA A 115 -11.07 -1.19 7.86
CA ALA A 115 -11.05 0.16 8.42
C ALA A 115 -11.12 0.15 9.96
N SER A 116 -11.94 -0.72 10.55
CA SER A 116 -12.07 -0.90 11.99
C SER A 116 -10.75 -1.38 12.61
N SER A 117 -10.11 -2.40 12.05
CA SER A 117 -8.85 -2.91 12.58
C SER A 117 -7.73 -1.85 12.49
N ILE A 118 -7.68 -1.08 11.41
CA ILE A 118 -6.72 0.01 11.25
C ILE A 118 -6.98 1.16 12.23
N ALA A 119 -8.23 1.52 12.46
CA ALA A 119 -8.59 2.55 13.42
C ALA A 119 -8.12 2.19 14.84
N ILE A 120 -8.23 0.91 15.22
CA ILE A 120 -7.69 0.40 16.49
C ILE A 120 -6.16 0.43 16.47
N ALA A 121 -5.54 -0.04 15.39
CA ALA A 121 -4.08 -0.13 15.26
C ALA A 121 -3.37 1.23 15.39
N VAL A 122 -4.01 2.32 14.95
CA VAL A 122 -3.46 3.68 15.05
C VAL A 122 -3.29 4.14 16.50
N VAL A 123 -4.17 3.72 17.40
CA VAL A 123 -4.17 4.20 18.79
C VAL A 123 -3.07 3.51 19.59
N ASN A 124 -2.19 4.30 20.18
CA ASN A 124 -1.07 3.81 20.99
C ASN A 124 -1.54 3.50 22.43
N ALA A 125 -2.35 2.47 22.57
CA ALA A 125 -2.87 2.00 23.86
C ALA A 125 -3.06 0.48 23.85
N GLU A 126 -2.99 -0.17 24.99
CA GLU A 126 -3.14 -1.62 25.10
C GLU A 126 -4.57 -2.11 24.80
N MET A 127 -5.57 -1.29 25.07
CA MET A 127 -6.97 -1.62 24.83
C MET A 127 -7.70 -0.44 24.18
N VAL A 128 -8.36 -0.71 23.06
CA VAL A 128 -9.09 0.30 22.29
C VAL A 128 -10.47 -0.24 21.89
N ILE A 129 -11.49 0.56 22.12
CA ILE A 129 -12.87 0.28 21.67
C ILE A 129 -13.34 1.44 20.81
N ILE A 130 -13.80 1.15 19.61
CA ILE A 130 -14.36 2.16 18.71
C ILE A 130 -15.79 2.51 19.15
N SER A 131 -16.03 3.76 19.51
CA SER A 131 -17.36 4.26 19.80
C SER A 131 -18.10 4.77 18.56
N SER A 132 -17.37 5.33 17.60
CA SER A 132 -17.91 5.78 16.32
C SER A 132 -16.82 5.79 15.24
N MET A 133 -17.21 5.56 13.99
CA MET A 133 -16.31 5.60 12.86
C MET A 133 -16.98 6.27 11.65
N ARG A 134 -16.25 7.13 10.95
CA ARG A 134 -16.69 7.74 9.70
C ARG A 134 -15.80 7.29 8.56
N GLY A 135 -16.37 6.64 7.57
CA GLY A 135 -15.67 6.21 6.36
C GLY A 135 -16.04 7.07 5.14
N ARG A 136 -15.10 7.23 4.21
CA ARG A 136 -15.35 7.81 2.89
C ARG A 136 -14.78 6.88 1.81
N PHE A 137 -15.66 6.39 0.96
CA PHE A 137 -15.25 5.63 -0.22
C PHE A 137 -14.90 6.59 -1.36
N LYS A 138 -13.70 6.51 -1.88
CA LYS A 138 -13.29 7.26 -3.08
C LYS A 138 -13.68 6.53 -4.37
N SER A 139 -13.72 5.20 -4.30
CA SER A 139 -14.17 4.30 -5.36
C SER A 139 -14.65 3.00 -4.74
N HIS A 140 -15.41 2.21 -5.51
CA HIS A 140 -15.78 0.86 -5.08
C HIS A 140 -14.61 -0.09 -5.22
N ALA A 141 -14.39 -0.92 -4.20
CA ALA A 141 -13.40 -1.99 -4.25
C ALA A 141 -13.90 -3.14 -5.15
N LYS A 142 -13.01 -3.65 -5.97
CA LYS A 142 -13.25 -4.80 -6.85
C LYS A 142 -12.47 -6.02 -6.39
N VAL A 143 -12.94 -7.18 -6.82
CA VAL A 143 -12.26 -8.45 -6.59
C VAL A 143 -11.02 -8.54 -7.49
N GLY A 144 -9.85 -8.91 -6.92
CA GLY A 144 -8.60 -9.12 -7.67
C GLY A 144 -7.47 -8.21 -7.31
#